data_d1c937fb4f6bcaebe99c318db5ec3d46
#
_entry.id   d1c937fb4f6bcaebe99c318db5ec3d46
#
_cell.length_a   1.000
_cell.length_b   1.000
_cell.length_c   1.000
_cell.angle_alpha   90.00
_cell.angle_beta   90.00
_cell.angle_gamma   90.00
#
_symmetry.space_group_name_H-M   'P 1'
#
loop_
_entity.id
_entity.type
_entity.pdbx_description
1 polymer ?
#
loop_
_entity_poly.entity_id
_entity_poly.type
_entity_poly.pdbx_seq_one_letter_code
_entity_poly.pdbx_strand_id
1 'polypeptide(L)'
;MTLDHLWSTWRSEYVGTLGDDPIGQPTGEAPPTPEGTLFERILAAPGSDRDKFVVARGRRCFALLNLFPYTAGHAMVLPNRGVPGLVDLDEEEFSELWALVRDLTVACREGLGCDAVNV
;
A
#
# COMPACT_ATOMS: atom_id res chain seq x y z
N MET A 1 11.12 19.07 21.67
CA MET A 1 10.06 18.26 21.06
C MET A 1 10.52 16.81 21.17
N THR A 2 9.92 16.05 22.05
CA THR A 2 10.22 14.63 22.20
C THR A 2 9.47 13.87 21.11
N LEU A 3 10.06 12.76 20.64
CA LEU A 3 9.49 11.89 19.59
C LEU A 3 8.10 11.35 19.96
N ASP A 4 7.72 11.41 21.24
CA ASP A 4 6.41 10.98 21.76
C ASP A 4 5.22 11.73 21.15
N HIS A 5 5.44 12.93 20.63
CA HIS A 5 4.40 13.70 19.95
C HIS A 5 4.19 13.33 18.48
N LEU A 6 5.05 12.47 17.92
CA LEU A 6 4.93 11.99 16.54
C LEU A 6 4.09 10.71 16.42
N TRP A 7 3.73 10.10 17.56
CA TRP A 7 2.86 8.93 17.57
C TRP A 7 1.39 9.35 17.55
N SER A 8 0.68 8.97 16.51
CA SER A 8 -0.77 9.06 16.55
C SER A 8 -1.29 7.98 17.52
N THR A 9 -1.96 8.40 18.57
CA THR A 9 -2.47 7.53 19.65
C THR A 9 -3.35 6.39 19.14
N TRP A 10 -4.15 6.62 18.09
CA TRP A 10 -4.98 5.61 17.45
C TRP A 10 -4.16 4.51 16.76
N ARG A 11 -2.94 4.82 16.32
CA ARG A 11 -2.06 3.85 15.66
C ARG A 11 -1.44 2.88 16.66
N SER A 12 -1.11 3.34 17.87
CA SER A 12 -0.61 2.47 18.93
C SER A 12 -1.68 1.51 19.43
N GLU A 13 -2.94 1.96 19.47
CA GLU A 13 -4.08 1.13 19.81
C GLU A 13 -4.35 0.05 18.75
N TYR A 14 -4.26 0.41 17.47
CA TYR A 14 -4.40 -0.53 16.36
C TYR A 14 -3.26 -1.54 16.28
N VAL A 15 -2.02 -1.11 16.46
CA VAL A 15 -0.84 -2.00 16.47
C VAL A 15 -0.85 -2.87 17.74
N GLY A 16 -1.34 -2.34 18.87
CA GLY A 16 -1.53 -3.09 20.10
C GLY A 16 -2.54 -4.22 19.94
N THR A 17 -3.67 -3.96 19.28
CA THR A 17 -4.69 -5.01 19.02
C THR A 17 -4.22 -6.09 18.04
N LEU A 18 -3.30 -5.76 17.13
CA LEU A 18 -2.66 -6.74 16.25
C LEU A 18 -1.61 -7.61 16.98
N GLY A 19 -1.08 -7.10 18.11
CA GLY A 19 -0.09 -7.81 18.92
C GLY A 19 -0.67 -8.67 20.03
N ASP A 20 -1.90 -8.38 20.43
CA ASP A 20 -2.61 -9.10 21.51
C ASP A 20 -3.49 -10.26 21.02
N ASP A 21 -3.71 -10.41 19.72
CA ASP A 21 -4.15 -11.70 19.22
C ASP A 21 -2.99 -12.67 19.46
N PRO A 22 -3.18 -13.69 20.33
CA PRO A 22 -2.25 -14.79 20.34
C PRO A 22 -2.34 -15.37 18.94
N ILE A 23 -1.34 -15.07 18.10
CA ILE A 23 -1.09 -15.86 16.90
C ILE A 23 -1.01 -17.27 17.45
N GLY A 24 -2.12 -17.97 17.38
CA GLY A 24 -2.21 -19.34 17.84
C GLY A 24 -1.02 -20.04 17.21
N GLN A 25 -0.19 -20.64 18.02
CA GLN A 25 0.86 -21.50 17.51
C GLN A 25 0.21 -22.37 16.45
N PRO A 26 0.77 -22.46 15.24
CA PRO A 26 0.17 -23.24 14.18
C PRO A 26 0.12 -24.70 14.60
N THR A 27 -1.01 -25.09 15.18
CA THR A 27 -1.34 -26.49 15.44
C THR A 27 -2.03 -27.00 14.18
N GLY A 28 -1.23 -27.37 13.21
CA GLY A 28 -1.71 -27.90 11.94
C GLY A 28 -0.86 -27.37 10.78
N GLU A 29 -0.72 -28.16 9.74
CA GLU A 29 -0.09 -27.73 8.50
C GLU A 29 -0.75 -26.42 8.05
N ALA A 30 0.04 -25.33 8.03
CA ALA A 30 -0.43 -24.08 7.49
C ALA A 30 -0.92 -24.33 6.06
N PRO A 31 -2.11 -23.83 5.69
CA PRO A 31 -2.56 -23.96 4.30
C PRO A 31 -1.46 -23.41 3.40
N PRO A 32 -1.22 -24.01 2.22
CA PRO A 32 -0.15 -23.56 1.33
C PRO A 32 -0.29 -22.07 1.13
N THR A 33 0.76 -21.32 1.49
CA THR A 33 0.79 -19.88 1.30
C THR A 33 0.66 -19.63 -0.20
N PRO A 34 -0.35 -18.89 -0.66
CA PRO A 34 -0.49 -18.59 -2.08
C PRO A 34 0.81 -17.98 -2.61
N GLU A 35 1.27 -18.42 -3.77
CA GLU A 35 2.49 -17.88 -4.38
C GLU A 35 2.39 -16.36 -4.58
N GLY A 36 3.49 -15.65 -4.34
CA GLY A 36 3.59 -14.21 -4.51
C GLY A 36 3.28 -13.40 -3.25
N THR A 37 3.60 -12.13 -3.31
CA THR A 37 3.31 -11.14 -2.26
C THR A 37 1.81 -10.86 -2.17
N LEU A 38 1.39 -10.24 -1.05
CA LEU A 38 0.02 -9.77 -0.88
C LEU A 38 -0.47 -8.95 -2.08
N PHE A 39 0.37 -8.05 -2.57
CA PHE A 39 -0.01 -7.13 -3.65
C PHE A 39 -0.07 -7.81 -5.01
N GLU A 40 0.82 -8.74 -5.31
CA GLU A 40 0.72 -9.59 -6.50
C GLU A 40 -0.58 -10.41 -6.50
N ARG A 41 -0.97 -10.93 -5.35
CA ARG A 41 -2.24 -11.64 -5.18
C ARG A 41 -3.46 -10.74 -5.38
N ILE A 42 -3.42 -9.50 -4.88
CA ILE A 42 -4.48 -8.51 -5.10
C ILE A 42 -4.63 -8.23 -6.59
N LEU A 43 -3.52 -8.05 -7.32
CA LEU A 43 -3.56 -7.81 -8.77
C LEU A 43 -4.15 -8.99 -9.54
N ALA A 44 -3.80 -10.20 -9.16
CA ALA A 44 -4.23 -11.43 -9.83
C ALA A 44 -5.65 -11.88 -9.44
N ALA A 45 -6.19 -11.39 -8.30
CA ALA A 45 -7.49 -11.79 -7.81
C ALA A 45 -8.61 -11.42 -8.82
N PRO A 46 -9.68 -12.22 -8.92
CA PRO A 46 -10.86 -11.87 -9.71
C PRO A 46 -11.54 -10.63 -9.15
N GLY A 47 -12.39 -10.00 -9.95
CA GLY A 47 -13.10 -8.78 -9.58
C GLY A 47 -12.58 -7.53 -10.28
N SER A 48 -13.30 -6.44 -10.13
CA SER A 48 -12.95 -5.16 -10.75
C SER A 48 -11.81 -4.46 -9.98
N ASP A 49 -11.12 -3.53 -10.63
CA ASP A 49 -10.14 -2.68 -9.96
C ASP A 49 -10.76 -1.87 -8.82
N ARG A 50 -12.01 -1.47 -8.97
CA ARG A 50 -12.76 -0.78 -7.93
C ARG A 50 -12.90 -1.62 -6.66
N ASP A 51 -13.22 -2.91 -6.80
CA ASP A 51 -13.37 -3.82 -5.66
C ASP A 51 -12.06 -4.07 -4.93
N LYS A 52 -10.94 -3.91 -5.63
CA LYS A 52 -9.59 -4.06 -5.11
C LYS A 52 -8.96 -2.74 -4.67
N PHE A 53 -9.70 -1.63 -4.77
CA PHE A 53 -9.20 -0.28 -4.50
C PHE A 53 -8.03 0.15 -5.41
N VAL A 54 -7.84 -0.50 -6.55
CA VAL A 54 -6.85 -0.11 -7.56
C VAL A 54 -7.38 1.10 -8.32
N VAL A 55 -6.64 2.19 -8.28
CA VAL A 55 -7.04 3.48 -8.88
C VAL A 55 -6.30 3.79 -10.18
N ALA A 56 -5.17 3.17 -10.40
CA ALA A 56 -4.40 3.32 -11.65
C ALA A 56 -3.56 2.08 -11.92
N ARG A 57 -3.44 1.72 -13.20
CA ARG A 57 -2.55 0.67 -13.69
C ARG A 57 -1.61 1.23 -14.74
N GLY A 58 -0.31 1.08 -14.50
CA GLY A 58 0.71 1.24 -15.50
C GLY A 58 1.07 -0.09 -16.14
N ARG A 59 2.13 -0.09 -16.90
CA ARG A 59 2.68 -1.31 -17.53
C ARG A 59 3.44 -2.17 -16.53
N ARG A 60 4.14 -1.53 -15.60
CA ARG A 60 5.04 -2.15 -14.60
C ARG A 60 4.68 -1.86 -13.17
N CYS A 61 3.89 -0.82 -12.94
CA CYS A 61 3.47 -0.38 -11.61
C CYS A 61 1.96 -0.15 -11.56
N PHE A 62 1.43 -0.06 -10.37
CA PHE A 62 0.04 0.27 -10.14
C PHE A 62 -0.12 1.10 -8.87
N ALA A 63 -1.27 1.72 -8.72
CA ALA A 63 -1.63 2.48 -7.53
C ALA A 63 -2.93 1.94 -6.95
N LEU A 64 -2.98 1.82 -5.62
CA LEU A 64 -4.20 1.45 -4.91
C LEU A 64 -4.36 2.30 -3.65
N LEU A 65 -5.61 2.48 -3.23
CA LEU A 65 -5.93 3.13 -1.97
C LEU A 65 -5.54 2.25 -0.80
N ASN A 66 -5.07 2.87 0.27
CA ASN A 66 -4.81 2.14 1.49
C ASN A 66 -6.14 1.76 2.15
N LEU A 67 -6.28 0.50 2.54
CA LEU A 67 -7.48 -0.01 3.22
C LEU A 67 -7.68 0.65 4.59
N PHE A 68 -6.60 1.05 5.25
CA PHE A 68 -6.60 1.75 6.53
C PHE A 68 -5.99 3.15 6.36
N PRO A 69 -6.71 4.09 5.74
CA PRO A 69 -6.17 5.38 5.38
C PRO A 69 -5.96 6.27 6.61
N TYR A 70 -4.87 7.04 6.61
CA TYR A 70 -4.65 8.09 7.61
C TYR A 70 -5.48 9.34 7.32
N THR A 71 -5.70 9.59 6.03
CA THR A 71 -6.48 10.71 5.52
C THR A 71 -7.04 10.32 4.15
N ALA A 72 -8.00 11.12 3.67
CA ALA A 72 -8.54 10.93 2.31
C ALA A 72 -7.39 10.99 1.28
N GLY A 73 -7.41 10.05 0.32
CA GLY A 73 -6.38 9.96 -0.70
C GLY A 73 -5.11 9.22 -0.30
N HIS A 74 -5.06 8.65 0.92
CA HIS A 74 -3.92 7.80 1.29
C HIS A 74 -3.84 6.59 0.35
N ALA A 75 -2.79 6.56 -0.45
CA ALA A 75 -2.58 5.57 -1.49
C ALA A 75 -1.15 5.05 -1.47
N MET A 76 -0.96 3.94 -2.16
CA MET A 76 0.36 3.34 -2.37
C MET A 76 0.59 3.19 -3.87
N VAL A 77 1.83 3.42 -4.30
CA VAL A 77 2.30 3.08 -5.64
C VAL A 77 3.30 1.94 -5.53
N LEU A 78 3.06 0.88 -6.27
CA LEU A 78 3.78 -0.37 -6.14
C LEU A 78 4.17 -0.91 -7.52
N PRO A 79 5.31 -1.62 -7.64
CA PRO A 79 5.61 -2.40 -8.84
C PRO A 79 4.66 -3.59 -8.93
N ASN A 80 4.40 -4.07 -10.15
CA ASN A 80 3.55 -5.24 -10.38
C ASN A 80 4.18 -6.52 -9.82
N ARG A 81 5.51 -6.63 -9.85
CA ARG A 81 6.26 -7.73 -9.24
C ARG A 81 6.72 -7.36 -7.84
N GLY A 82 6.67 -8.31 -6.91
CA GLY A 82 7.20 -8.12 -5.56
C GLY A 82 8.73 -8.04 -5.58
N VAL A 83 9.27 -6.96 -5.02
CA VAL A 83 10.72 -6.77 -4.82
C VAL A 83 10.99 -6.35 -3.39
N PRO A 84 12.16 -6.70 -2.82
CA PRO A 84 12.48 -6.40 -1.42
C PRO A 84 12.63 -4.91 -1.13
N GLY A 85 13.10 -4.12 -2.09
CA GLY A 85 13.36 -2.71 -1.89
C GLY A 85 13.39 -1.88 -3.16
N LEU A 86 13.46 -0.58 -2.97
CA LEU A 86 13.49 0.38 -4.06
C LEU A 86 14.70 0.20 -4.99
N VAL A 87 15.81 -0.26 -4.43
CA VAL A 87 17.07 -0.50 -5.16
C VAL A 87 16.99 -1.72 -6.09
N ASP A 88 15.99 -2.58 -5.91
CA ASP A 88 15.79 -3.79 -6.70
C ASP A 88 14.90 -3.57 -7.91
N LEU A 89 14.37 -2.35 -8.07
CA LEU A 89 13.61 -1.95 -9.25
C LEU A 89 14.54 -1.78 -10.45
N ASP A 90 14.08 -2.19 -11.63
CA ASP A 90 14.74 -1.79 -12.86
C ASP A 90 14.43 -0.32 -13.23
N GLU A 91 15.17 0.23 -14.20
CA GLU A 91 15.02 1.64 -14.60
C GLU A 91 13.61 1.99 -15.10
N GLU A 92 12.95 1.07 -15.78
CA GLU A 92 11.60 1.31 -16.29
C GLU A 92 10.55 1.25 -15.16
N GLU A 93 10.70 0.34 -14.22
CA GLU A 93 9.86 0.26 -13.02
C GLU A 93 10.03 1.51 -12.16
N PHE A 94 11.27 1.89 -11.91
CA PHE A 94 11.59 3.07 -11.11
C PHE A 94 11.00 4.35 -11.75
N SER A 95 11.20 4.52 -13.05
CA SER A 95 10.68 5.68 -13.78
C SER A 95 9.14 5.73 -13.77
N GLU A 96 8.49 4.61 -14.01
CA GLU A 96 7.02 4.53 -14.02
C GLU A 96 6.43 4.73 -12.61
N LEU A 97 7.07 4.18 -11.58
CA LEU A 97 6.65 4.34 -10.19
C LEU A 97 6.58 5.83 -9.82
N TRP A 98 7.64 6.58 -10.09
CA TRP A 98 7.67 8.00 -9.78
C TRP A 98 6.74 8.83 -10.66
N ALA A 99 6.52 8.43 -11.90
CA ALA A 99 5.51 9.04 -12.76
C ALA A 99 4.10 8.87 -12.17
N LEU A 100 3.75 7.68 -11.69
CA LEU A 100 2.47 7.43 -11.02
C LEU A 100 2.35 8.20 -9.69
N VAL A 101 3.41 8.32 -8.91
CA VAL A 101 3.42 9.14 -7.69
C VAL A 101 3.08 10.59 -8.02
N ARG A 102 3.71 11.16 -9.04
CA ARG A 102 3.41 12.52 -9.51
C ARG A 102 1.95 12.64 -9.94
N ASP A 103 1.46 11.71 -10.73
CA ASP A 103 0.10 11.77 -11.28
C ASP A 103 -0.95 11.63 -10.17
N LEU A 104 -0.70 10.77 -9.17
CA LEU A 104 -1.54 10.69 -7.97
C LEU A 104 -1.53 11.98 -7.15
N THR A 105 -0.38 12.63 -7.03
CA THR A 105 -0.28 13.93 -6.35
C THR A 105 -1.17 14.97 -7.02
N VAL A 106 -1.17 15.03 -8.36
CA VAL A 106 -2.05 15.90 -9.13
C VAL A 106 -3.52 15.52 -8.89
N ALA A 107 -3.86 14.24 -8.98
CA ALA A 107 -5.22 13.75 -8.77
C ALA A 107 -5.75 14.08 -7.36
N CYS A 108 -4.93 13.92 -6.32
CA CYS A 108 -5.30 14.30 -4.96
C CYS A 108 -5.57 15.80 -4.82
N ARG A 109 -4.74 16.63 -5.41
CA ARG A 109 -4.94 18.09 -5.36
C ARG A 109 -6.20 18.54 -6.10
N GLU A 110 -6.44 18.01 -7.28
CA GLU A 110 -7.61 18.36 -8.10
C GLU A 110 -8.90 17.74 -7.58
N GLY A 111 -8.87 16.46 -7.18
CA GLY A 111 -10.06 15.72 -6.78
C GLY A 111 -10.46 15.91 -5.32
N LEU A 112 -9.50 16.11 -4.42
CA LEU A 112 -9.74 16.25 -2.99
C LEU A 112 -9.56 17.68 -2.48
N GLY A 113 -9.03 18.58 -3.31
CA GLY A 113 -8.82 19.97 -2.93
C GLY A 113 -7.76 20.16 -1.84
N CYS A 114 -6.80 19.23 -1.72
CA CYS A 114 -5.76 19.34 -0.70
C CYS A 114 -4.68 20.35 -1.10
N ASP A 115 -4.11 21.05 -0.13
CA ASP A 115 -3.06 22.05 -0.37
C ASP A 115 -1.70 21.40 -0.62
N ALA A 116 -1.44 20.25 0.00
CA ALA A 116 -0.17 19.55 -0.10
C ALA A 116 -0.36 18.03 -0.02
N VAL A 117 0.63 17.29 -0.51
CA VAL A 117 0.72 15.84 -0.44
C VAL A 117 2.09 15.46 0.10
N ASN A 118 2.11 14.60 1.11
CA ASN A 118 3.35 13.98 1.60
C ASN A 118 3.63 12.71 0.78
N VAL A 119 4.88 12.51 0.41
CA VAL A 119 5.36 11.33 -0.32
C VAL A 119 6.50 10.67 0.45
#